data_8361cda11ca50e078016bcf1b138e3a9
#
_entry.id   8361cda11ca50e078016bcf1b138e3a9
#
_cell.length_a   1.000
_cell.length_b   1.000
_cell.length_c   1.000
_cell.angle_alpha   90.00
_cell.angle_beta   90.00
_cell.angle_gamma   90.00
#
_symmetry.space_group_name_H-M   'P 1'
#
loop_
_entity.id
_entity.type
_entity.pdbx_description
1 polymer ?
#
loop_
_entity_poly.entity_id
_entity_poly.type
_entity_poly.pdbx_seq_one_letter_code
_entity_poly.pdbx_strand_id
1 'polypeptide(L)'
;MKTESRVVSQLHMLAVIIVAISLTGAVRAADTASTGASSLSEKDKTFMKKAAKGGTMEVAMGQVAEQKAQSEDVKSFGKRMVTDHSKANDELKSIASKKGVQLPSKEHNTKWTSDKAYMDMMVKDHEKDLAEFKEEASGGSDPDLKKFADDTAKMVQEHLDLAKETQGKLK
;
A
#
# COMPACT_ATOMS: atom_id res chain seq x y z
N MET A 1 -42.83 -43.10 -27.48
CA MET A 1 -43.99 -43.16 -26.55
C MET A 1 -44.06 -41.81 -25.89
N LYS A 2 -44.98 -40.93 -26.41
CA LYS A 2 -46.29 -40.60 -25.89
C LYS A 2 -46.21 -40.33 -24.37
N THR A 3 -46.57 -39.20 -23.81
CA THR A 3 -47.86 -38.51 -23.97
C THR A 3 -47.73 -37.06 -23.50
N GLU A 4 -48.38 -36.22 -24.29
CA GLU A 4 -48.89 -34.91 -23.93
C GLU A 4 -49.88 -34.91 -22.75
N SER A 5 -50.08 -33.73 -22.14
CA SER A 5 -51.42 -33.20 -21.80
C SER A 5 -51.28 -31.86 -21.12
N ARG A 6 -51.58 -30.73 -21.77
CA ARG A 6 -52.85 -29.97 -21.81
C ARG A 6 -53.22 -29.33 -20.48
N VAL A 7 -53.01 -27.99 -20.38
CA VAL A 7 -54.04 -26.93 -20.54
C VAL A 7 -55.22 -27.00 -19.57
N VAL A 8 -55.41 -25.97 -18.76
CA VAL A 8 -56.69 -25.22 -18.74
C VAL A 8 -56.50 -23.84 -18.07
N SER A 9 -56.78 -22.85 -18.83
CA SER A 9 -57.17 -21.49 -18.55
C SER A 9 -58.36 -21.42 -17.56
N GLN A 10 -58.33 -20.46 -16.65
CA GLN A 10 -59.55 -19.83 -16.18
C GLN A 10 -59.31 -18.35 -15.84
N LEU A 11 -59.94 -17.59 -16.63
CA LEU A 11 -60.18 -16.13 -16.56
C LEU A 11 -61.26 -15.87 -15.49
N HIS A 12 -61.04 -15.01 -14.52
CA HIS A 12 -62.12 -14.32 -13.82
C HIS A 12 -61.80 -12.84 -13.64
N MET A 13 -62.65 -12.08 -14.27
CA MET A 13 -62.77 -10.62 -14.26
C MET A 13 -63.52 -10.14 -12.97
N LEU A 14 -63.36 -8.84 -12.72
CA LEU A 14 -64.13 -7.93 -11.84
C LEU A 14 -63.59 -7.89 -10.37
N ALA A 15 -63.33 -6.73 -9.79
CA ALA A 15 -64.02 -5.42 -9.87
C ALA A 15 -63.10 -4.31 -9.38
N VAL A 16 -63.29 -3.16 -9.99
CA VAL A 16 -62.75 -1.85 -9.64
C VAL A 16 -63.27 -1.37 -8.30
N ILE A 17 -62.43 -1.04 -7.34
CA ILE A 17 -62.72 -0.10 -6.28
C ILE A 17 -61.56 0.89 -6.18
N ILE A 18 -61.82 2.14 -6.65
CA ILE A 18 -60.94 3.26 -6.48
C ILE A 18 -61.16 3.81 -5.06
N VAL A 19 -60.19 3.62 -4.20
CA VAL A 19 -60.14 4.39 -2.95
C VAL A 19 -58.91 5.30 -3.05
N ALA A 20 -59.19 6.57 -3.35
CA ALA A 20 -58.21 7.64 -3.27
C ALA A 20 -57.94 7.93 -1.79
N ILE A 21 -56.87 7.43 -1.23
CA ILE A 21 -56.30 7.89 0.03
C ILE A 21 -55.09 8.74 -0.28
N SER A 22 -55.31 10.07 -0.21
CA SER A 22 -54.23 11.05 -0.23
C SER A 22 -53.43 10.91 1.08
N LEU A 23 -52.34 10.17 1.05
CA LEU A 23 -51.40 10.15 2.13
C LEU A 23 -50.19 11.00 1.74
N THR A 24 -50.16 12.23 2.24
CA THR A 24 -48.98 13.09 2.24
C THR A 24 -47.92 12.44 3.13
N GLY A 25 -47.23 11.47 2.57
CA GLY A 25 -46.05 10.88 3.16
C GLY A 25 -44.87 11.79 2.90
N ALA A 26 -44.35 12.42 3.95
CA ALA A 26 -43.06 13.08 3.92
C ALA A 26 -42.02 12.09 3.38
N VAL A 27 -41.48 12.36 2.20
CA VAL A 27 -40.29 11.71 1.68
C VAL A 27 -39.16 12.09 2.63
N ARG A 28 -38.95 11.27 3.62
CA ARG A 28 -37.69 11.24 4.34
C ARG A 28 -36.63 10.86 3.30
N ALA A 29 -35.86 11.84 2.87
CA ALA A 29 -34.62 11.56 2.20
C ALA A 29 -33.86 10.55 3.10
N ALA A 30 -33.81 9.32 2.66
CA ALA A 30 -32.85 8.39 3.21
C ALA A 30 -31.50 9.04 2.98
N ASP A 31 -30.93 9.53 4.06
CA ASP A 31 -29.51 9.82 4.11
C ASP A 31 -28.81 8.53 3.67
N THR A 32 -28.50 8.46 2.38
CA THR A 32 -27.51 7.50 1.92
C THR A 32 -26.25 7.92 2.65
N ALA A 33 -26.00 7.26 3.77
CA ALA A 33 -24.69 7.26 4.38
C ALA A 33 -23.74 6.85 3.24
N SER A 34 -23.23 7.85 2.55
CA SER A 34 -22.03 7.73 1.77
C SER A 34 -21.03 7.14 2.74
N THR A 35 -20.78 5.84 2.61
CA THR A 35 -19.59 5.22 3.19
C THR A 35 -18.44 5.93 2.50
N GLY A 36 -18.07 7.08 3.07
CA GLY A 36 -17.01 7.91 2.59
C GLY A 36 -15.73 7.11 2.67
N ALA A 37 -15.36 6.50 1.56
CA ALA A 37 -13.97 6.25 1.30
C ALA A 37 -13.31 7.63 1.37
N SER A 38 -12.75 7.96 2.53
CA SER A 38 -12.02 9.20 2.74
C SER A 38 -10.99 9.26 1.62
N SER A 39 -11.18 10.21 0.70
CA SER A 39 -10.21 10.38 -0.38
C SER A 39 -8.89 10.73 0.28
N LEU A 40 -7.85 9.94 -0.02
CA LEU A 40 -6.49 10.21 0.45
C LEU A 40 -6.11 11.66 0.22
N SER A 41 -5.52 12.29 1.22
CA SER A 41 -4.95 13.62 1.06
C SER A 41 -3.83 13.61 0.00
N GLU A 42 -3.53 14.75 -0.58
CA GLU A 42 -2.40 14.86 -1.51
C GLU A 42 -1.05 14.60 -0.81
N LYS A 43 -0.96 14.85 0.50
CA LYS A 43 0.17 14.47 1.33
C LYS A 43 0.33 12.95 1.38
N ASP A 44 -0.73 12.22 1.72
CA ASP A 44 -0.74 10.76 1.79
C ASP A 44 -0.37 10.14 0.42
N LYS A 45 -0.96 10.65 -0.68
CA LYS A 45 -0.63 10.18 -2.04
C LYS A 45 0.84 10.43 -2.41
N THR A 46 1.36 11.56 -2.01
CA THR A 46 2.77 11.93 -2.25
C THR A 46 3.71 11.01 -1.48
N PHE A 47 3.40 10.76 -0.20
CA PHE A 47 4.14 9.82 0.63
C PHE A 47 4.13 8.42 0.01
N MET A 48 2.95 7.87 -0.36
CA MET A 48 2.84 6.55 -0.99
C MET A 48 3.75 6.40 -2.22
N LYS A 49 3.77 7.42 -3.09
CA LYS A 49 4.61 7.40 -4.30
C LYS A 49 6.10 7.44 -3.97
N LYS A 50 6.50 8.22 -2.96
CA LYS A 50 7.89 8.30 -2.50
C LYS A 50 8.33 6.98 -1.86
N ALA A 51 7.53 6.44 -0.94
CA ALA A 51 7.79 5.18 -0.27
C ALA A 51 7.91 4.02 -1.27
N ALA A 52 7.02 3.94 -2.27
CA ALA A 52 7.11 2.92 -3.32
C ALA A 52 8.39 3.05 -4.15
N LYS A 53 8.79 4.28 -4.49
CA LYS A 53 10.02 4.53 -5.25
C LYS A 53 11.26 4.17 -4.43
N GLY A 54 11.34 4.59 -3.17
CA GLY A 54 12.43 4.27 -2.24
C GLY A 54 12.55 2.77 -2.05
N GLY A 55 11.49 2.13 -1.58
CA GLY A 55 11.50 0.70 -1.29
C GLY A 55 11.84 -0.19 -2.49
N THR A 56 11.41 0.17 -3.71
CA THR A 56 11.82 -0.56 -4.92
C THR A 56 13.30 -0.34 -5.26
N MET A 57 13.84 0.85 -5.00
CA MET A 57 15.26 1.13 -5.18
C MET A 57 16.11 0.34 -4.18
N GLU A 58 15.68 0.25 -2.91
CA GLU A 58 16.41 -0.50 -1.87
C GLU A 58 16.42 -2.00 -2.12
N VAL A 59 15.32 -2.58 -2.65
CA VAL A 59 15.33 -3.97 -3.14
C VAL A 59 16.35 -4.15 -4.25
N ALA A 60 16.36 -3.27 -5.26
CA ALA A 60 17.29 -3.39 -6.37
C ALA A 60 18.77 -3.22 -5.93
N MET A 61 19.04 -2.26 -5.03
CA MET A 61 20.39 -2.06 -4.48
C MET A 61 20.82 -3.21 -3.57
N GLY A 62 19.91 -3.77 -2.77
CA GLY A 62 20.14 -4.95 -1.95
C GLY A 62 20.55 -6.16 -2.80
N GLN A 63 19.85 -6.42 -3.90
CA GLN A 63 20.20 -7.48 -4.85
C GLN A 63 21.60 -7.30 -5.45
N VAL A 64 21.97 -6.07 -5.76
CA VAL A 64 23.32 -5.76 -6.26
C VAL A 64 24.36 -5.99 -5.16
N ALA A 65 24.08 -5.59 -3.91
CA ALA A 65 24.96 -5.81 -2.78
C ALA A 65 25.19 -7.31 -2.51
N GLU A 66 24.13 -8.13 -2.55
CA GLU A 66 24.27 -9.60 -2.43
C GLU A 66 25.26 -10.21 -3.46
N GLN A 67 25.26 -9.64 -4.67
CA GLN A 67 26.08 -10.15 -5.79
C GLN A 67 27.50 -9.57 -5.85
N LYS A 68 27.66 -8.30 -5.45
CA LYS A 68 28.87 -7.51 -5.72
C LYS A 68 29.71 -7.19 -4.50
N ALA A 69 29.12 -7.22 -3.30
CA ALA A 69 29.84 -6.91 -2.08
C ALA A 69 30.97 -7.91 -1.83
N GLN A 70 32.06 -7.42 -1.25
CA GLN A 70 33.20 -8.24 -0.82
C GLN A 70 33.03 -8.69 0.64
N SER A 71 32.43 -7.83 1.48
CA SER A 71 32.13 -8.11 2.88
C SER A 71 30.89 -8.98 3.02
N GLU A 72 30.96 -10.06 3.77
CA GLU A 72 29.81 -10.91 4.09
C GLU A 72 28.75 -10.17 4.92
N ASP A 73 29.17 -9.21 5.77
CA ASP A 73 28.24 -8.36 6.52
C ASP A 73 27.42 -7.49 5.56
N VAL A 74 28.05 -6.94 4.51
CA VAL A 74 27.37 -6.13 3.49
C VAL A 74 26.42 -6.95 2.63
N LYS A 75 26.82 -8.19 2.25
CA LYS A 75 25.93 -9.12 1.55
C LYS A 75 24.71 -9.47 2.40
N SER A 76 24.92 -9.76 3.68
CA SER A 76 23.86 -10.09 4.63
C SER A 76 22.92 -8.91 4.82
N PHE A 77 23.44 -7.69 4.92
CA PHE A 77 22.66 -6.47 4.94
C PHE A 77 21.83 -6.33 3.65
N GLY A 78 22.43 -6.49 2.48
CA GLY A 78 21.74 -6.46 1.18
C GLY A 78 20.56 -7.43 1.12
N LYS A 79 20.78 -8.69 1.57
CA LYS A 79 19.72 -9.70 1.64
C LYS A 79 18.57 -9.28 2.56
N ARG A 80 18.87 -8.65 3.70
CA ARG A 80 17.87 -8.12 4.61
C ARG A 80 17.05 -7.02 3.93
N MET A 81 17.72 -6.08 3.22
CA MET A 81 17.03 -5.03 2.44
C MET A 81 16.05 -5.63 1.43
N VAL A 82 16.48 -6.63 0.66
CA VAL A 82 15.61 -7.32 -0.30
C VAL A 82 14.38 -7.92 0.38
N THR A 83 14.57 -8.64 1.48
CA THR A 83 13.48 -9.34 2.16
C THR A 83 12.48 -8.36 2.75
N ASP A 84 12.94 -7.40 3.54
CA ASP A 84 12.08 -6.54 4.34
C ASP A 84 11.38 -5.48 3.47
N HIS A 85 12.12 -4.87 2.53
CA HIS A 85 11.52 -3.89 1.61
C HIS A 85 10.61 -4.53 0.56
N SER A 86 10.84 -5.79 0.14
CA SER A 86 9.87 -6.49 -0.72
C SER A 86 8.55 -6.67 -0.01
N LYS A 87 8.55 -7.08 1.25
CA LYS A 87 7.34 -7.23 2.07
C LYS A 87 6.62 -5.91 2.27
N ALA A 88 7.34 -4.85 2.63
CA ALA A 88 6.77 -3.51 2.79
C ALA A 88 6.18 -2.98 1.47
N ASN A 89 6.85 -3.20 0.34
CA ASN A 89 6.35 -2.82 -0.98
C ASN A 89 5.05 -3.54 -1.34
N ASP A 90 4.92 -4.82 -1.00
CA ASP A 90 3.69 -5.59 -1.29
C ASP A 90 2.52 -5.12 -0.41
N GLU A 91 2.78 -4.77 0.86
CA GLU A 91 1.79 -4.15 1.73
C GLU A 91 1.34 -2.78 1.19
N LEU A 92 2.28 -1.92 0.82
CA LEU A 92 1.98 -0.61 0.23
C LEU A 92 1.18 -0.72 -1.08
N LYS A 93 1.51 -1.70 -1.94
CA LYS A 93 0.72 -2.00 -3.16
C LYS A 93 -0.72 -2.40 -2.82
N SER A 94 -0.91 -3.22 -1.77
CA SER A 94 -2.24 -3.60 -1.32
C SER A 94 -3.05 -2.39 -0.86
N ILE A 95 -2.45 -1.51 -0.05
CA ILE A 95 -3.09 -0.26 0.40
C ILE A 95 -3.41 0.61 -0.82
N ALA A 96 -2.46 0.83 -1.72
CA ALA A 96 -2.63 1.63 -2.92
C ALA A 96 -3.78 1.13 -3.81
N SER A 97 -3.86 -0.18 -4.01
CA SER A 97 -4.95 -0.81 -4.77
C SER A 97 -6.31 -0.55 -4.15
N LYS A 98 -6.46 -0.72 -2.83
CA LYS A 98 -7.71 -0.44 -2.11
C LYS A 98 -8.12 1.04 -2.19
N LYS A 99 -7.16 1.93 -2.29
CA LYS A 99 -7.37 3.38 -2.33
C LYS A 99 -7.40 3.96 -3.75
N GLY A 100 -7.25 3.12 -4.79
CA GLY A 100 -7.26 3.56 -6.19
C GLY A 100 -6.05 4.41 -6.59
N VAL A 101 -4.91 4.27 -5.89
CA VAL A 101 -3.69 5.01 -6.17
C VAL A 101 -2.76 4.18 -7.04
N GLN A 102 -2.31 4.74 -8.16
CA GLN A 102 -1.26 4.14 -8.97
C GLN A 102 0.11 4.47 -8.39
N LEU A 103 0.87 3.43 -8.05
CA LEU A 103 2.26 3.57 -7.62
C LEU A 103 3.20 3.60 -8.83
N PRO A 104 4.32 4.33 -8.75
CA PRO A 104 5.30 4.33 -9.82
C PRO A 104 5.93 2.94 -9.95
N SER A 105 5.98 2.43 -11.18
CA SER A 105 6.77 1.25 -11.54
C SER A 105 8.02 1.74 -12.28
N LYS A 106 9.17 1.67 -11.66
CA LYS A 106 10.40 2.08 -12.32
C LYS A 106 11.49 1.03 -12.08
N GLU A 107 12.10 0.58 -13.16
CA GLU A 107 13.35 -0.15 -13.06
C GLU A 107 14.45 0.81 -12.58
N HIS A 108 15.22 0.37 -11.60
CA HIS A 108 16.33 1.13 -11.05
C HIS A 108 17.62 0.65 -11.70
N ASN A 109 18.28 1.55 -12.42
CA ASN A 109 19.63 1.30 -12.87
C ASN A 109 20.58 1.57 -11.69
N THR A 110 20.94 0.50 -10.99
CA THR A 110 21.77 0.56 -9.80
C THR A 110 23.23 0.39 -10.17
N LYS A 111 24.05 1.36 -9.80
CA LYS A 111 25.49 1.35 -10.05
C LYS A 111 26.22 0.93 -8.77
N TRP A 112 26.94 -0.17 -8.81
CA TRP A 112 27.80 -0.56 -7.71
C TRP A 112 29.15 0.12 -7.79
N THR A 113 29.65 0.61 -6.67
CA THR A 113 30.95 1.26 -6.57
C THR A 113 31.85 0.51 -5.59
N SER A 114 31.44 0.38 -4.34
CA SER A 114 32.14 -0.35 -3.28
C SER A 114 31.18 -0.64 -2.12
N ASP A 115 31.59 -1.55 -1.24
CA ASP A 115 30.87 -1.86 0.01
C ASP A 115 30.69 -0.60 0.85
N LYS A 116 31.77 0.19 1.01
CA LYS A 116 31.71 1.44 1.76
C LYS A 116 30.74 2.46 1.18
N ALA A 117 30.79 2.68 -0.13
CA ALA A 117 29.89 3.61 -0.79
C ALA A 117 28.42 3.19 -0.68
N TYR A 118 28.15 1.89 -0.75
CA TYR A 118 26.81 1.34 -0.52
C TYR A 118 26.34 1.59 0.90
N MET A 119 27.15 1.28 1.91
CA MET A 119 26.77 1.50 3.31
C MET A 119 26.63 2.98 3.66
N ASP A 120 27.50 3.86 3.13
CA ASP A 120 27.39 5.32 3.29
C ASP A 120 26.03 5.83 2.73
N MET A 121 25.61 5.29 1.59
CA MET A 121 24.33 5.62 0.98
C MET A 121 23.18 5.08 1.83
N MET A 122 23.22 3.81 2.27
CA MET A 122 22.17 3.21 3.09
C MET A 122 21.96 3.97 4.42
N VAL A 123 23.02 4.38 5.10
CA VAL A 123 22.90 5.21 6.32
C VAL A 123 22.15 6.50 6.01
N LYS A 124 22.56 7.21 4.97
CA LYS A 124 21.96 8.51 4.62
C LYS A 124 20.50 8.39 4.17
N ASP A 125 20.20 7.38 3.35
CA ASP A 125 18.84 7.18 2.82
C ASP A 125 17.89 6.74 3.95
N HIS A 126 18.33 5.82 4.82
CA HIS A 126 17.51 5.39 5.97
C HIS A 126 17.30 6.50 7.01
N GLU A 127 18.26 7.41 7.24
CA GLU A 127 18.03 8.58 8.11
C GLU A 127 16.91 9.45 7.57
N LYS A 128 16.90 9.70 6.26
CA LYS A 128 15.86 10.49 5.59
C LYS A 128 14.52 9.77 5.60
N ASP A 129 14.51 8.49 5.23
CA ASP A 129 13.28 7.72 5.13
C ASP A 129 12.63 7.54 6.50
N LEU A 130 13.42 7.31 7.55
CA LEU A 130 12.92 7.25 8.93
C LEU A 130 12.17 8.52 9.32
N ALA A 131 12.66 9.69 8.93
CA ALA A 131 11.99 10.95 9.20
C ALA A 131 10.68 11.06 8.41
N GLU A 132 10.67 10.69 7.12
CA GLU A 132 9.47 10.72 6.28
C GLU A 132 8.39 9.73 6.77
N PHE A 133 8.78 8.53 7.18
CA PHE A 133 7.85 7.52 7.72
C PHE A 133 7.26 7.97 9.07
N LYS A 134 8.07 8.53 9.99
CA LYS A 134 7.59 9.09 11.27
C LYS A 134 6.64 10.28 11.06
N GLU A 135 6.93 11.13 10.07
CA GLU A 135 6.04 12.24 9.72
C GLU A 135 4.69 11.75 9.21
N GLU A 136 4.65 10.72 8.37
CA GLU A 136 3.41 10.14 7.90
C GLU A 136 2.65 9.43 9.00
N ALA A 137 3.32 8.64 9.83
CA ALA A 137 2.71 7.95 10.96
C ALA A 137 1.99 8.91 11.93
N SER A 138 2.57 10.08 12.18
CA SER A 138 1.98 11.10 13.06
C SER A 138 0.97 11.99 12.37
N GLY A 139 1.27 12.46 11.16
CA GLY A 139 0.56 13.54 10.46
C GLY A 139 -0.24 13.12 9.24
N GLY A 140 -0.24 11.85 8.85
CA GLY A 140 -1.05 11.30 7.77
C GLY A 140 -2.54 11.35 8.10
N SER A 141 -3.39 11.33 7.08
CA SER A 141 -4.85 11.37 7.22
C SER A 141 -5.49 10.00 7.19
N ASP A 142 -4.92 9.08 6.41
CA ASP A 142 -5.46 7.73 6.24
C ASP A 142 -4.95 6.78 7.32
N PRO A 143 -5.83 6.07 8.06
CA PRO A 143 -5.43 5.22 9.17
C PRO A 143 -4.61 4.01 8.74
N ASP A 144 -4.89 3.41 7.55
CA ASP A 144 -4.13 2.26 7.06
C ASP A 144 -2.70 2.69 6.71
N LEU A 145 -2.58 3.87 6.09
CA LEU A 145 -1.28 4.41 5.70
C LEU A 145 -0.46 4.86 6.90
N LYS A 146 -1.10 5.46 7.91
CA LYS A 146 -0.44 5.79 9.19
C LYS A 146 0.12 4.56 9.87
N LYS A 147 -0.68 3.48 9.91
CA LYS A 147 -0.23 2.21 10.50
C LYS A 147 0.95 1.63 9.72
N PHE A 148 0.86 1.57 8.40
CA PHE A 148 1.95 1.13 7.52
C PHE A 148 3.21 1.96 7.76
N ALA A 149 3.08 3.27 7.88
CA ALA A 149 4.21 4.17 8.11
C ALA A 149 4.86 3.94 9.49
N ASP A 150 4.07 3.73 10.54
CA ASP A 150 4.59 3.44 11.88
C ASP A 150 5.33 2.10 11.94
N ASP A 151 4.77 1.05 11.35
CA ASP A 151 5.40 -0.26 11.32
C ASP A 151 6.68 -0.25 10.44
N THR A 152 6.64 0.43 9.31
CA THR A 152 7.81 0.57 8.44
C THR A 152 8.89 1.44 9.08
N ALA A 153 8.54 2.49 9.83
CA ALA A 153 9.50 3.31 10.56
C ALA A 153 10.34 2.49 11.55
N LYS A 154 9.73 1.50 12.22
CA LYS A 154 10.45 0.60 13.15
C LYS A 154 11.46 -0.26 12.39
N MET A 155 11.05 -0.84 11.26
CA MET A 155 11.92 -1.62 10.38
C MET A 155 13.09 -0.77 9.85
N VAL A 156 12.81 0.45 9.38
CA VAL A 156 13.83 1.38 8.86
C VAL A 156 14.82 1.80 9.97
N GLN A 157 14.34 1.96 11.21
CA GLN A 157 15.23 2.23 12.36
C GLN A 157 16.20 1.07 12.60
N GLU A 158 15.71 -0.19 12.59
CA GLU A 158 16.58 -1.36 12.72
C GLU A 158 17.61 -1.46 11.58
N HIS A 159 17.19 -1.15 10.36
CA HIS A 159 18.10 -1.10 9.21
C HIS A 159 19.17 -0.02 9.36
N LEU A 160 18.79 1.16 9.83
CA LEU A 160 19.72 2.26 10.08
C LEU A 160 20.78 1.89 11.10
N ASP A 161 20.36 1.26 12.19
CA ASP A 161 21.28 0.84 13.26
C ASP A 161 22.26 -0.22 12.74
N LEU A 162 21.74 -1.22 12.01
CA LEU A 162 22.57 -2.24 11.36
C LEU A 162 23.49 -1.65 10.28
N ALA A 163 23.00 -0.66 9.52
CA ALA A 163 23.82 0.01 8.50
C ALA A 163 25.00 0.76 9.13
N LYS A 164 24.77 1.48 10.22
CA LYS A 164 25.84 2.17 10.97
C LYS A 164 26.85 1.20 11.57
N GLU A 165 26.37 0.09 12.14
CA GLU A 165 27.24 -0.96 12.66
C GLU A 165 28.11 -1.56 11.55
N THR A 166 27.50 -1.95 10.44
CA THR A 166 28.21 -2.55 9.29
C THR A 166 29.19 -1.56 8.66
N GLN A 167 28.79 -0.30 8.48
CA GLN A 167 29.66 0.77 7.99
C GLN A 167 30.90 0.93 8.88
N GLY A 168 30.74 0.91 10.20
CA GLY A 168 31.84 1.05 11.16
C GLY A 168 32.89 -0.08 11.10
N LYS A 169 32.53 -1.23 10.55
CA LYS A 169 33.45 -2.37 10.34
C LYS A 169 34.24 -2.28 9.03
N LEU A 170 33.80 -1.45 8.08
CA LEU A 170 34.48 -1.29 6.80
C LEU A 170 35.66 -0.31 6.95
N LYS A 171 36.84 -0.78 6.57
CA LYS A 171 38.09 0.02 6.61
C LYS A 171 38.26 0.83 5.32
#